data_c5e52eaf6b74c6539f28c1ab6c72717f
#
_entry.id   c5e52eaf6b74c6539f28c1ab6c72717f
#
_cell.length_a   1.000
_cell.length_b   1.000
_cell.length_c   1.000
_cell.angle_alpha   90.00
_cell.angle_beta   90.00
_cell.angle_gamma   90.00
#
_symmetry.space_group_name_H-M   'P 1'
#
loop_
_entity.id
_entity.type
_entity.pdbx_description
1 polymer ?
#
loop_
_entity_poly.entity_id
_entity_poly.type
_entity_poly.pdbx_seq_one_letter_code
_entity_poly.pdbx_strand_id
1 'polypeptide(L)'
;MTEVLVVADCWQREPDSEAVIQRAVAAAAESVDEDVADAEVAVMLTDDAGIRTLNSNWRGIDKPTNVLSFPALQPEGGWKPGDAPRMLGDIAIAYETMRREADEEHKPFEHHLSHLAVHGFLHLIGYDHEDEDEAEERETLETQILAHLGIPDPYADRDGTH
;
A
#
# COMPACT_ATOMS: atom_id res chain seq x y z
N MET A 1 0.53 6.92 12.80
CA MET A 1 0.86 8.07 11.94
C MET A 1 1.55 7.61 10.66
N THR A 2 1.22 8.21 9.53
CA THR A 2 1.81 7.84 8.26
C THR A 2 2.80 8.92 7.82
N GLU A 3 4.05 8.52 7.59
CA GLU A 3 5.08 9.40 7.07
C GLU A 3 5.25 9.13 5.58
N VAL A 4 5.19 10.16 4.75
CA VAL A 4 5.37 10.03 3.30
C VAL A 4 6.68 10.70 2.91
N LEU A 5 7.56 9.93 2.27
CA LEU A 5 8.88 10.38 1.84
C LEU A 5 8.95 10.35 0.32
N VAL A 6 9.10 11.51 -0.30
CA VAL A 6 9.23 11.61 -1.76
C VAL A 6 10.73 11.57 -2.08
N VAL A 7 11.18 10.47 -2.70
CA VAL A 7 12.60 10.26 -3.01
C VAL A 7 12.90 10.30 -4.50
N ALA A 8 11.89 10.52 -5.34
CA ALA A 8 12.06 10.64 -6.79
C ALA A 8 11.28 11.85 -7.31
N ASP A 9 11.92 12.63 -8.17
CA ASP A 9 11.35 13.89 -8.67
C ASP A 9 10.10 13.71 -9.53
N CYS A 10 9.91 12.53 -10.12
CA CYS A 10 8.73 12.27 -10.97
C CYS A 10 7.41 12.46 -10.22
N TRP A 11 7.41 12.32 -8.91
CA TRP A 11 6.21 12.51 -8.09
C TRP A 11 5.76 13.97 -8.03
N GLN A 12 6.60 14.91 -8.44
CA GLN A 12 6.21 16.31 -8.51
C GLN A 12 5.06 16.57 -9.50
N ARG A 13 4.85 15.64 -10.43
CA ARG A 13 3.74 15.68 -11.38
C ARG A 13 2.39 15.41 -10.73
N GLU A 14 2.41 14.84 -9.52
CA GLU A 14 1.21 14.47 -8.78
C GLU A 14 1.31 15.04 -7.36
N PRO A 15 1.13 16.36 -7.21
CA PRO A 15 1.40 17.03 -5.92
C PRO A 15 0.46 16.64 -4.78
N ASP A 16 -0.71 16.06 -5.09
CA ASP A 16 -1.68 15.65 -4.07
C ASP A 16 -1.42 14.24 -3.53
N SER A 17 -0.37 13.56 -4.00
CA SER A 17 -0.11 12.15 -3.66
C SER A 17 0.01 11.91 -2.17
N GLU A 18 0.70 12.80 -1.44
CA GLU A 18 0.84 12.64 0.01
C GLU A 18 -0.52 12.64 0.71
N ALA A 19 -1.39 13.59 0.35
CA ALA A 19 -2.73 13.66 0.94
C ALA A 19 -3.56 12.42 0.60
N VAL A 20 -3.44 11.93 -0.62
CA VAL A 20 -4.14 10.72 -1.07
C VAL A 20 -3.72 9.52 -0.24
N ILE A 21 -2.41 9.35 -0.04
CA ILE A 21 -1.86 8.23 0.75
C ILE A 21 -2.27 8.34 2.21
N GLN A 22 -2.18 9.53 2.81
CA GLN A 22 -2.59 9.73 4.21
C GLN A 22 -4.04 9.32 4.41
N ARG A 23 -4.92 9.71 3.52
CA ARG A 23 -6.33 9.38 3.60
C ARG A 23 -6.59 7.89 3.41
N ALA A 24 -5.90 7.27 2.46
CA ALA A 24 -6.06 5.85 2.17
C ALA A 24 -5.62 4.98 3.35
N VAL A 25 -4.47 5.28 3.92
CA VAL A 25 -3.93 4.53 5.06
C VAL A 25 -4.81 4.72 6.30
N ALA A 26 -5.29 5.95 6.54
CA ALA A 26 -6.18 6.22 7.66
C ALA A 26 -7.49 5.42 7.54
N ALA A 27 -8.07 5.36 6.34
CA ALA A 27 -9.29 4.58 6.10
C ALA A 27 -9.04 3.09 6.34
N ALA A 28 -7.88 2.59 5.89
CA ALA A 28 -7.52 1.18 6.09
C ALA A 28 -7.36 0.87 7.58
N ALA A 29 -6.68 1.75 8.31
CA ALA A 29 -6.45 1.56 9.75
C ALA A 29 -7.77 1.52 10.54
N GLU A 30 -8.74 2.34 10.14
CA GLU A 30 -10.05 2.36 10.78
C GLU A 30 -10.89 1.13 10.48
N SER A 31 -10.61 0.45 9.38
CA SER A 31 -11.42 -0.67 8.89
C SER A 31 -10.98 -2.04 9.40
N VAL A 32 -9.83 -2.11 10.05
CA VAL A 32 -9.32 -3.38 10.57
C VAL A 32 -9.55 -3.48 12.08
N ASP A 33 -9.72 -4.72 12.57
CA ASP A 33 -10.00 -4.98 13.98
C ASP A 33 -8.74 -4.92 14.85
N GLU A 34 -7.58 -4.73 14.26
CA GLU A 34 -6.34 -4.66 15.02
C GLU A 34 -6.14 -3.26 15.60
N ASP A 35 -5.44 -3.19 16.73
CA ASP A 35 -5.11 -1.92 17.35
C ASP A 35 -3.92 -1.27 16.63
N VAL A 36 -4.23 -0.60 15.53
CA VAL A 36 -3.21 0.06 14.70
C VAL A 36 -3.45 1.57 14.58
N ALA A 37 -4.40 2.10 15.35
CA ALA A 37 -4.76 3.53 15.24
C ALA A 37 -3.57 4.44 15.48
N ASP A 38 -2.69 4.09 16.42
CA ASP A 38 -1.50 4.86 16.76
C ASP A 38 -0.23 4.30 16.15
N ALA A 39 -0.35 3.32 15.27
CA ALA A 39 0.81 2.70 14.64
C ALA A 39 1.44 3.63 13.60
N GLU A 40 2.72 3.43 13.33
CA GLU A 40 3.47 4.22 12.38
C GLU A 40 3.77 3.41 11.12
N VAL A 41 3.61 4.05 9.96
CA VAL A 41 3.89 3.49 8.64
C VAL A 41 4.70 4.53 7.86
N ALA A 42 5.75 4.08 7.18
CA ALA A 42 6.49 4.94 6.26
C ALA A 42 6.15 4.55 4.81
N VAL A 43 5.82 5.52 3.98
CA VAL A 43 5.54 5.30 2.56
C VAL A 43 6.58 6.07 1.75
N MET A 44 7.35 5.35 0.96
CA MET A 44 8.38 5.91 0.10
C MET A 44 7.86 6.02 -1.32
N LEU A 45 7.84 7.22 -1.87
CA LEU A 45 7.44 7.46 -3.25
C LEU A 45 8.70 7.53 -4.11
N THR A 46 8.96 6.45 -4.83
CA THR A 46 10.18 6.25 -5.60
C THR A 46 9.86 6.08 -7.09
N ASP A 47 10.85 5.69 -7.88
CA ASP A 47 10.71 5.41 -9.30
C ASP A 47 11.01 3.93 -9.56
N ASP A 48 10.87 3.52 -10.84
CA ASP A 48 11.12 2.12 -11.22
C ASP A 48 12.55 1.70 -10.91
N ALA A 49 13.53 2.56 -11.12
CA ALA A 49 14.92 2.24 -10.82
C ALA A 49 15.14 2.00 -9.33
N GLY A 50 14.55 2.85 -8.49
CA GLY A 50 14.65 2.71 -7.03
C GLY A 50 13.99 1.45 -6.51
N ILE A 51 12.78 1.17 -6.99
CA ILE A 51 12.05 0.00 -6.51
C ILE A 51 12.67 -1.30 -7.02
N ARG A 52 13.25 -1.28 -8.22
CA ARG A 52 13.99 -2.43 -8.76
C ARG A 52 15.16 -2.78 -7.85
N THR A 53 15.89 -1.77 -7.38
CA THR A 53 17.00 -1.97 -6.44
C THR A 53 16.50 -2.60 -5.14
N LEU A 54 15.41 -2.10 -4.58
CA LEU A 54 14.82 -2.66 -3.36
C LEU A 54 14.37 -4.10 -3.57
N ASN A 55 13.71 -4.37 -4.69
CA ASN A 55 13.22 -5.70 -5.01
C ASN A 55 14.38 -6.69 -5.19
N SER A 56 15.45 -6.27 -5.84
CA SER A 56 16.64 -7.08 -6.03
C SER A 56 17.33 -7.39 -4.69
N ASN A 57 17.51 -6.36 -3.85
CA ASN A 57 18.24 -6.51 -2.59
C ASN A 57 17.47 -7.33 -1.54
N TRP A 58 16.15 -7.19 -1.49
CA TRP A 58 15.35 -7.78 -0.42
C TRP A 58 14.60 -9.04 -0.81
N ARG A 59 14.32 -9.23 -2.09
CA ARG A 59 13.57 -10.38 -2.59
C ARG A 59 14.31 -11.19 -3.64
N GLY A 60 15.48 -10.73 -4.07
CA GLY A 60 16.27 -11.39 -5.11
C GLY A 60 15.65 -11.31 -6.51
N ILE A 61 14.71 -10.38 -6.71
CA ILE A 61 14.02 -10.21 -8.00
C ILE A 61 14.50 -8.92 -8.64
N ASP A 62 15.23 -9.01 -9.75
CA ASP A 62 15.81 -7.85 -10.45
C ASP A 62 14.81 -7.30 -11.47
N LYS A 63 13.69 -6.77 -10.97
CA LYS A 63 12.65 -6.18 -11.79
C LYS A 63 11.94 -5.08 -11.01
N PRO A 64 11.43 -4.05 -11.68
CA PRO A 64 10.56 -3.09 -11.02
C PRO A 64 9.18 -3.73 -10.74
N THR A 65 8.46 -3.15 -9.79
CA THR A 65 7.10 -3.53 -9.46
C THR A 65 6.35 -2.26 -9.08
N ASN A 66 5.05 -2.35 -8.82
CA ASN A 66 4.26 -1.17 -8.46
C ASN A 66 4.39 -0.82 -6.98
N VAL A 67 4.33 -1.80 -6.09
CA VAL A 67 4.37 -1.57 -4.65
C VAL A 67 5.12 -2.71 -3.97
N LEU A 68 5.91 -2.36 -2.94
CA LEU A 68 6.57 -3.33 -2.07
C LEU A 68 6.24 -2.97 -0.63
N SER A 69 6.04 -3.99 0.20
CA SER A 69 5.80 -3.82 1.63
C SER A 69 6.88 -4.57 2.41
N PHE A 70 7.47 -3.88 3.39
CA PHE A 70 8.52 -4.43 4.24
C PHE A 70 8.06 -4.36 5.69
N PRO A 71 7.48 -5.45 6.23
CA PRO A 71 7.02 -5.45 7.62
C PRO A 71 8.21 -5.18 8.57
N ALA A 72 7.98 -4.34 9.57
CA ALA A 72 8.99 -4.06 10.57
C ALA A 72 9.15 -5.24 11.51
N LEU A 73 10.38 -5.41 12.06
CA LEU A 73 10.61 -6.39 13.10
C LEU A 73 9.84 -5.97 14.35
N GLN A 74 9.08 -6.89 14.91
CA GLN A 74 8.34 -6.61 16.14
C GLN A 74 9.22 -6.87 17.36
N PRO A 75 8.97 -6.20 18.49
CA PRO A 75 9.73 -6.47 19.73
C PRO A 75 9.60 -7.93 20.13
N GLU A 76 10.63 -8.44 20.82
CA GLU A 76 10.58 -9.78 21.38
C GLU A 76 9.38 -9.90 22.32
N GLY A 77 8.58 -10.94 22.14
CA GLY A 77 7.33 -11.10 22.89
C GLY A 77 6.16 -10.31 22.32
N GLY A 78 6.34 -9.60 21.21
CA GLY A 78 5.31 -8.81 20.54
C GLY A 78 5.17 -7.41 21.11
N TRP A 79 4.40 -6.58 20.41
CA TRP A 79 4.10 -5.22 20.87
C TRP A 79 3.06 -5.27 21.99
N LYS A 80 3.24 -4.42 23.00
CA LYS A 80 2.32 -4.33 24.13
C LYS A 80 1.86 -2.90 24.34
N PRO A 81 0.62 -2.68 24.79
CA PRO A 81 0.17 -1.32 25.14
C PRO A 81 1.11 -0.69 26.16
N GLY A 82 1.49 0.56 25.93
CA GLY A 82 2.46 1.26 26.77
C GLY A 82 3.86 1.26 26.23
N ASP A 83 4.16 0.40 25.23
CA ASP A 83 5.43 0.45 24.51
C ASP A 83 5.46 1.69 23.61
N ALA A 84 6.63 1.96 23.01
CA ALA A 84 6.76 2.99 21.99
C ALA A 84 5.74 2.71 20.86
N PRO A 85 5.34 3.73 20.05
CA PRO A 85 4.39 3.50 18.97
C PRO A 85 4.80 2.31 18.11
N ARG A 86 3.81 1.47 17.76
CA ARG A 86 4.05 0.29 16.95
C ARG A 86 4.48 0.69 15.54
N MET A 87 5.61 0.17 15.08
CA MET A 87 6.07 0.35 13.72
C MET A 87 5.54 -0.81 12.89
N LEU A 88 4.70 -0.53 11.90
CA LEU A 88 4.18 -1.57 11.03
C LEU A 88 5.17 -1.92 9.92
N GLY A 89 5.88 -0.95 9.42
CA GLY A 89 6.89 -1.16 8.39
C GLY A 89 6.90 -0.08 7.34
N ASP A 90 7.47 -0.43 6.18
CA ASP A 90 7.67 0.50 5.07
C ASP A 90 6.92 0.01 3.84
N ILE A 91 6.38 0.96 3.07
CA ILE A 91 5.76 0.70 1.78
C ILE A 91 6.50 1.53 0.75
N ALA A 92 6.90 0.93 -0.38
CA ALA A 92 7.53 1.66 -1.47
C ALA A 92 6.64 1.57 -2.71
N ILE A 93 6.40 2.70 -3.37
CA ILE A 93 5.54 2.78 -4.56
C ILE A 93 6.34 3.40 -5.70
N ALA A 94 6.35 2.73 -6.87
CA ALA A 94 7.08 3.18 -8.05
C ALA A 94 6.15 3.95 -8.99
N TYR A 95 6.52 5.18 -9.30
CA TYR A 95 5.70 6.10 -10.08
C TYR A 95 5.38 5.55 -11.48
N GLU A 96 6.41 5.20 -12.24
CA GLU A 96 6.24 4.86 -13.66
C GLU A 96 5.38 3.60 -13.82
N THR A 97 5.63 2.58 -13.01
CA THR A 97 4.86 1.33 -13.09
C THR A 97 3.40 1.59 -12.73
N MET A 98 3.14 2.29 -11.62
CA MET A 98 1.76 2.54 -11.21
C MET A 98 1.04 3.49 -12.17
N ARG A 99 1.75 4.47 -12.74
CA ARG A 99 1.17 5.40 -13.71
C ARG A 99 0.75 4.65 -14.97
N ARG A 100 1.61 3.75 -15.46
CA ARG A 100 1.31 2.92 -16.62
C ARG A 100 0.10 2.02 -16.35
N GLU A 101 0.05 1.41 -15.18
CA GLU A 101 -1.08 0.56 -14.81
C GLU A 101 -2.39 1.34 -14.77
N ALA A 102 -2.38 2.52 -14.17
CA ALA A 102 -3.56 3.36 -14.09
C ALA A 102 -4.06 3.71 -15.49
N ASP A 103 -3.15 4.06 -16.40
CA ASP A 103 -3.50 4.39 -17.78
C ASP A 103 -4.03 3.18 -18.54
N GLU A 104 -3.41 2.02 -18.38
CA GLU A 104 -3.85 0.78 -19.04
C GLU A 104 -5.21 0.30 -18.55
N GLU A 105 -5.50 0.50 -17.27
CA GLU A 105 -6.76 0.09 -16.66
C GLU A 105 -7.82 1.19 -16.71
N HIS A 106 -7.49 2.33 -17.31
CA HIS A 106 -8.40 3.47 -17.41
C HIS A 106 -8.91 3.95 -16.05
N LYS A 107 -8.04 3.96 -15.07
CA LYS A 107 -8.35 4.42 -13.71
C LYS A 107 -7.73 5.78 -13.45
N PRO A 108 -8.41 6.65 -12.69
CA PRO A 108 -7.75 7.88 -12.22
C PRO A 108 -6.49 7.53 -11.42
N PHE A 109 -5.45 8.33 -11.59
CA PHE A 109 -4.19 8.11 -10.89
C PHE A 109 -4.39 7.99 -9.37
N GLU A 110 -5.18 8.89 -8.80
CA GLU A 110 -5.43 8.90 -7.35
C GLU A 110 -6.15 7.64 -6.86
N HIS A 111 -7.05 7.07 -7.68
CA HIS A 111 -7.73 5.84 -7.32
C HIS A 111 -6.75 4.67 -7.25
N HIS A 112 -5.87 4.57 -8.24
CA HIS A 112 -4.88 3.49 -8.26
C HIS A 112 -3.86 3.66 -7.12
N LEU A 113 -3.43 4.89 -6.87
CA LEU A 113 -2.52 5.19 -5.76
C LEU A 113 -3.14 4.80 -4.42
N SER A 114 -4.41 5.15 -4.20
CA SER A 114 -5.13 4.75 -2.98
C SER A 114 -5.17 3.24 -2.83
N HIS A 115 -5.46 2.53 -3.92
CA HIS A 115 -5.51 1.07 -3.92
C HIS A 115 -4.16 0.47 -3.51
N LEU A 116 -3.06 0.96 -4.09
CA LEU A 116 -1.74 0.44 -3.76
C LEU A 116 -1.36 0.74 -2.31
N ALA A 117 -1.72 1.91 -1.79
CA ALA A 117 -1.44 2.25 -0.39
C ALA A 117 -2.23 1.34 0.56
N VAL A 118 -3.51 1.11 0.28
CA VAL A 118 -4.34 0.19 1.08
C VAL A 118 -3.78 -1.23 1.02
N HIS A 119 -3.45 -1.70 -0.18
CA HIS A 119 -2.88 -3.03 -0.39
C HIS A 119 -1.59 -3.22 0.41
N GLY A 120 -0.68 -2.25 0.32
CA GLY A 120 0.58 -2.30 1.05
C GLY A 120 0.38 -2.30 2.56
N PHE A 121 -0.56 -1.48 3.04
CA PHE A 121 -0.87 -1.43 4.47
C PHE A 121 -1.40 -2.78 4.97
N LEU A 122 -2.31 -3.41 4.23
CA LEU A 122 -2.86 -4.70 4.64
C LEU A 122 -1.79 -5.78 4.66
N HIS A 123 -0.84 -5.74 3.74
CA HIS A 123 0.31 -6.64 3.77
C HIS A 123 1.12 -6.48 5.06
N LEU A 124 1.33 -5.24 5.52
CA LEU A 124 2.10 -4.98 6.73
C LEU A 124 1.47 -5.60 7.97
N ILE A 125 0.15 -5.73 7.99
CA ILE A 125 -0.56 -6.30 9.14
C ILE A 125 -0.94 -7.76 8.96
N GLY A 126 -0.39 -8.43 7.92
CA GLY A 126 -0.47 -9.87 7.79
C GLY A 126 -1.40 -10.42 6.72
N TYR A 127 -2.09 -9.57 5.96
CA TYR A 127 -2.94 -10.02 4.86
C TYR A 127 -2.09 -10.27 3.60
N ASP A 128 -1.31 -11.35 3.62
CA ASP A 128 -0.51 -11.71 2.45
C ASP A 128 -1.21 -12.79 1.62
N HIS A 129 -0.60 -13.23 0.52
CA HIS A 129 -1.24 -14.07 -0.48
C HIS A 129 -0.88 -15.55 -0.34
N GLU A 130 -0.77 -16.08 0.85
CA GLU A 130 -0.33 -17.45 0.98
C GLU A 130 -1.35 -18.49 0.50
N ASP A 131 -2.66 -18.18 0.58
CA ASP A 131 -3.69 -19.05 0.03
C ASP A 131 -4.85 -18.24 -0.56
N GLU A 132 -5.79 -18.97 -1.22
CA GLU A 132 -6.92 -18.33 -1.89
C GLU A 132 -7.89 -17.67 -0.90
N ASP A 133 -8.10 -18.26 0.26
CA ASP A 133 -9.00 -17.72 1.27
C ASP A 133 -8.48 -16.40 1.81
N GLU A 134 -7.18 -16.31 2.08
CA GLU A 134 -6.55 -15.08 2.53
C GLU A 134 -6.58 -14.00 1.45
N ALA A 135 -6.36 -14.39 0.20
CA ALA A 135 -6.41 -13.44 -0.92
C ALA A 135 -7.83 -12.88 -1.08
N GLU A 136 -8.87 -13.71 -0.99
CA GLU A 136 -10.25 -13.26 -1.07
C GLU A 136 -10.62 -12.32 0.07
N GLU A 137 -10.19 -12.67 1.29
CA GLU A 137 -10.44 -11.83 2.46
C GLU A 137 -9.80 -10.46 2.29
N ARG A 138 -8.54 -10.43 1.84
CA ARG A 138 -7.83 -9.19 1.59
C ARG A 138 -8.49 -8.37 0.49
N GLU A 139 -8.85 -9.00 -0.62
CA GLU A 139 -9.50 -8.30 -1.73
C GLU A 139 -10.87 -7.74 -1.33
N THR A 140 -11.64 -8.47 -0.55
CA THR A 140 -12.92 -8.00 -0.02
C THR A 140 -12.70 -6.78 0.87
N LEU A 141 -11.72 -6.83 1.74
CA LEU A 141 -11.41 -5.73 2.64
C LEU A 141 -10.90 -4.52 1.87
N GLU A 142 -10.04 -4.70 0.87
CA GLU A 142 -9.59 -3.59 0.01
C GLU A 142 -10.78 -2.92 -0.67
N THR A 143 -11.71 -3.70 -1.20
CA THR A 143 -12.90 -3.17 -1.86
C THR A 143 -13.76 -2.35 -0.91
N GLN A 144 -13.96 -2.83 0.31
CA GLN A 144 -14.73 -2.12 1.32
C GLN A 144 -14.07 -0.81 1.72
N ILE A 145 -12.76 -0.83 1.94
CA ILE A 145 -12.01 0.37 2.31
C ILE A 145 -12.08 1.42 1.20
N LEU A 146 -11.87 0.99 -0.04
CA LEU A 146 -11.91 1.90 -1.18
C LEU A 146 -13.31 2.47 -1.40
N ALA A 147 -14.36 1.68 -1.13
CA ALA A 147 -15.72 2.18 -1.21
C ALA A 147 -15.96 3.33 -0.23
N HIS A 148 -15.39 3.26 0.96
CA HIS A 148 -15.46 4.36 1.93
C HIS A 148 -14.77 5.62 1.42
N LEU A 149 -13.82 5.47 0.52
CA LEU A 149 -13.10 6.60 -0.09
C LEU A 149 -13.78 7.10 -1.36
N GLY A 150 -14.90 6.48 -1.74
CA GLY A 150 -15.61 6.83 -2.98
C GLY A 150 -14.97 6.26 -4.23
N ILE A 151 -14.16 5.22 -4.08
CA ILE A 151 -13.44 4.59 -5.18
C ILE A 151 -14.13 3.28 -5.57
N PRO A 152 -14.43 3.08 -6.88
CA PRO A 152 -15.06 1.84 -7.35
C PRO A 152 -14.22 0.61 -7.08
N ASP A 153 -14.85 -0.56 -7.07
CA ASP A 153 -14.20 -1.85 -6.88
C ASP A 153 -13.04 -2.01 -7.87
N PRO A 154 -11.79 -2.11 -7.38
CA PRO A 154 -10.64 -2.24 -8.28
C PRO A 154 -10.57 -3.58 -9.01
N TYR A 155 -11.37 -4.55 -8.57
CA TYR A 155 -11.38 -5.90 -9.14
C TYR A 155 -12.59 -6.17 -10.05
N ALA A 156 -13.46 -5.18 -10.23
CA ALA A 156 -14.68 -5.36 -11.02
C ALA A 156 -14.38 -5.78 -12.46
N ASP A 157 -13.36 -5.21 -13.07
CA ASP A 157 -13.00 -5.51 -14.46
C ASP A 157 -12.39 -6.89 -14.66
N ARG A 158 -11.96 -7.54 -13.59
CA ARG A 158 -11.30 -8.84 -13.66
C ARG A 158 -12.26 -9.99 -13.99
N ASP A 159 -13.53 -9.78 -13.72
CA ASP A 159 -14.55 -10.80 -13.93
C ASP A 159 -15.10 -10.81 -15.36
N GLY A 160 -14.73 -9.84 -16.17
CA GLY A 160 -15.19 -9.77 -17.54
C GLY A 160 -16.68 -9.55 -17.67
N THR A 161 -17.34 -9.05 -16.64
CA THR A 161 -18.79 -8.92 -16.57
C THR A 161 -19.29 -7.50 -16.81
N HIS A 162 -18.43 -6.66 -17.26
CA HIS A 162 -18.77 -5.25 -17.52
C HIS A 162 -19.10 -4.99 -18.95
#